data_34c3611f37a9101b8dfab393545949b5
#
_entry.id   34c3611f37a9101b8dfab393545949b5
#
_cell.length_a   1.000
_cell.length_b   1.000
_cell.length_c   1.000
_cell.angle_alpha   90.00
_cell.angle_beta   90.00
_cell.angle_gamma   90.00
#
_symmetry.space_group_name_H-M   'P 1'
#
loop_
_entity.id
_entity.type
_entity.pdbx_description
1 polymer ?
#
loop_
_entity_poly.entity_id
_entity_poly.type
_entity_poly.pdbx_seq_one_letter_code
_entity_poly.pdbx_strand_id
1 'polypeptide(L)'
;DGAMTDVKGDRSLAPSKQADPDLFLHVVERTADGVYVTGAKAHQTGFVNSHEVLVMPTISMREGDEDYAISFAVPTDSKGITLIYGRQSCDTRKIEEYNDIDVGNKVYGGHEVLVIFDRVFVPNDRIFLNGEVKFAGMIVERFAGYHRQSYGGCKVGVGDVLIGATALAGEMAGSSKASHVKDKLIEMTHLNETLYCCGIACSSQGTKTKAGNYLIDLLLANVCKQNVTRFPYEIARLAQDLAGGLMVTQPSEADYRNPELKPYIEKYLKGVASVPTEDRMRLLRLIENMTMGTAAVGYLPESMHGA
;
A
#
# COMPACT_ATOMS: atom_id res chain seq x y z
N ASP A 1 -5.77 7.91 10.52
CA ASP A 1 -5.81 7.64 9.09
C ASP A 1 -6.12 8.91 8.30
N GLY A 2 -5.71 8.96 7.01
CA GLY A 2 -5.98 10.05 6.07
C GLY A 2 -6.91 9.62 4.94
N ALA A 3 -8.19 9.95 5.01
CA ALA A 3 -9.23 9.51 4.08
C ALA A 3 -9.48 10.54 2.97
N MET A 4 -8.79 10.37 1.84
CA MET A 4 -8.96 11.24 0.67
C MET A 4 -9.93 10.67 -0.38
N THR A 5 -9.79 9.40 -0.74
CA THR A 5 -10.42 8.85 -1.95
C THR A 5 -11.92 8.59 -1.79
N ASP A 6 -12.77 9.31 -2.52
CA ASP A 6 -14.21 9.02 -2.68
C ASP A 6 -14.44 7.86 -3.66
N VAL A 7 -15.62 7.25 -3.64
CA VAL A 7 -15.99 6.18 -4.60
C VAL A 7 -16.17 6.70 -6.03
N LYS A 8 -16.51 7.97 -6.19
CA LYS A 8 -16.49 8.78 -7.43
C LYS A 8 -17.57 8.49 -8.49
N GLY A 9 -18.28 7.38 -8.45
CA GLY A 9 -19.31 7.08 -9.44
C GLY A 9 -18.86 7.28 -10.90
N ASP A 10 -19.57 8.13 -11.63
CA ASP A 10 -19.20 8.55 -13.00
C ASP A 10 -18.08 9.60 -12.95
N ARG A 11 -16.89 9.22 -13.34
CA ARG A 11 -15.69 10.06 -13.29
C ARG A 11 -15.68 11.20 -14.31
N SER A 12 -16.61 11.25 -15.26
CA SER A 12 -16.78 12.36 -16.21
C SER A 12 -17.56 13.53 -15.60
N LEU A 13 -18.23 13.31 -14.46
CA LEU A 13 -19.09 14.28 -13.80
C LEU A 13 -18.43 14.88 -12.55
N ALA A 14 -18.77 16.15 -12.28
CA ALA A 14 -18.41 16.81 -11.01
C ALA A 14 -19.18 16.15 -9.83
N PRO A 15 -18.70 16.30 -8.58
CA PRO A 15 -19.38 15.76 -7.40
C PRO A 15 -20.86 16.13 -7.32
N SER A 16 -21.20 17.41 -7.50
CA SER A 16 -22.58 17.93 -7.49
C SER A 16 -23.45 17.49 -8.68
N LYS A 17 -22.88 16.78 -9.66
CA LYS A 17 -23.57 16.32 -10.88
C LYS A 17 -23.74 14.80 -10.93
N GLN A 18 -23.32 14.10 -9.91
CA GLN A 18 -23.53 12.66 -9.82
C GLN A 18 -25.03 12.32 -9.73
N ALA A 19 -25.43 11.16 -10.27
CA ALA A 19 -26.81 10.69 -10.18
C ALA A 19 -27.22 10.40 -8.72
N ASP A 20 -26.27 9.95 -7.91
CA ASP A 20 -26.39 9.79 -6.47
C ASP A 20 -25.39 10.75 -5.78
N PRO A 21 -25.87 11.73 -5.01
CA PRO A 21 -25.02 12.71 -4.36
C PRO A 21 -24.06 12.10 -3.34
N ASP A 22 -24.39 10.94 -2.76
CA ASP A 22 -23.60 10.29 -1.70
C ASP A 22 -22.35 9.56 -2.24
N LEU A 23 -22.14 9.50 -3.56
CA LEU A 23 -20.93 8.93 -4.17
C LEU A 23 -19.67 9.76 -3.91
N PHE A 24 -19.83 11.00 -3.50
CA PHE A 24 -18.79 11.82 -2.90
C PHE A 24 -19.23 12.22 -1.50
N LEU A 25 -18.33 12.15 -0.53
CA LEU A 25 -18.63 12.58 0.82
C LEU A 25 -18.91 14.09 0.84
N HIS A 26 -20.02 14.48 1.45
CA HIS A 26 -20.49 15.87 1.46
C HIS A 26 -21.26 16.22 2.72
N VAL A 27 -21.49 17.52 2.91
CA VAL A 27 -22.30 18.06 3.99
C VAL A 27 -23.78 17.98 3.60
N VAL A 28 -24.59 17.29 4.42
CA VAL A 28 -26.04 17.15 4.22
C VAL A 28 -26.86 18.07 5.13
N GLU A 29 -26.27 18.56 6.21
CA GLU A 29 -26.93 19.49 7.13
C GLU A 29 -25.90 20.34 7.84
N ARG A 30 -26.23 21.63 8.06
CA ARG A 30 -25.43 22.59 8.84
C ARG A 30 -26.22 23.04 10.05
N THR A 31 -25.59 23.00 11.22
CA THR A 31 -26.15 23.44 12.52
C THR A 31 -25.28 24.52 13.14
N ALA A 32 -25.70 25.08 14.27
CA ALA A 32 -24.89 26.05 15.02
C ALA A 32 -23.62 25.42 15.60
N ASP A 33 -23.65 24.09 15.92
CA ASP A 33 -22.59 23.39 16.62
C ASP A 33 -21.65 22.60 15.69
N GLY A 34 -22.04 22.40 14.43
CA GLY A 34 -21.28 21.63 13.47
C GLY A 34 -22.07 21.24 12.23
N VAL A 35 -21.58 20.25 11.51
CA VAL A 35 -22.20 19.72 10.30
C VAL A 35 -22.47 18.22 10.39
N TYR A 36 -23.44 17.74 9.62
CA TYR A 36 -23.62 16.31 9.34
C TYR A 36 -23.11 16.00 7.95
N VAL A 37 -22.33 14.91 7.84
CA VAL A 37 -21.77 14.47 6.57
C VAL A 37 -22.27 13.06 6.20
N THR A 38 -22.46 12.85 4.88
CA THR A 38 -22.86 11.56 4.30
C THR A 38 -22.01 11.27 3.08
N GLY A 39 -21.77 9.99 2.79
CA GLY A 39 -20.98 9.52 1.66
C GLY A 39 -20.06 8.37 2.02
N ALA A 40 -19.06 8.10 1.19
CA ALA A 40 -18.10 7.01 1.46
C ALA A 40 -16.68 7.36 1.03
N LYS A 41 -15.70 6.83 1.78
CA LYS A 41 -14.28 6.86 1.43
C LYS A 41 -13.78 5.46 1.14
N ALA A 42 -13.18 5.26 -0.03
CA ALA A 42 -12.69 3.97 -0.52
C ALA A 42 -11.20 3.79 -0.23
N HIS A 43 -10.77 2.53 -0.14
CA HIS A 43 -9.35 2.15 -0.03
C HIS A 43 -8.65 2.73 1.20
N GLN A 44 -9.33 2.72 2.36
CA GLN A 44 -8.76 3.29 3.59
C GLN A 44 -7.90 2.24 4.29
N THR A 45 -6.59 2.32 4.05
CA THR A 45 -5.58 1.41 4.62
C THR A 45 -5.29 1.79 6.07
N GLY A 46 -5.46 0.83 6.99
CA GLY A 46 -5.16 1.05 8.41
C GLY A 46 -6.21 1.82 9.20
N PHE A 47 -7.35 2.17 8.61
CA PHE A 47 -8.45 2.85 9.30
C PHE A 47 -8.86 2.13 10.60
N VAL A 48 -8.96 0.80 10.55
CA VAL A 48 -9.36 -0.04 11.70
C VAL A 48 -8.38 0.01 12.87
N ASN A 49 -7.14 0.46 12.64
CA ASN A 49 -6.09 0.60 13.65
C ASN A 49 -5.86 2.06 14.05
N SER A 50 -6.66 2.98 13.53
CA SER A 50 -6.52 4.42 13.78
C SER A 50 -7.49 4.89 14.85
N HIS A 51 -7.08 5.85 15.68
CA HIS A 51 -7.95 6.48 16.67
C HIS A 51 -8.85 7.54 16.03
N GLU A 52 -8.32 8.25 15.05
CA GLU A 52 -9.02 9.32 14.34
C GLU A 52 -8.81 9.21 12.84
N VAL A 53 -9.76 9.71 12.07
CA VAL A 53 -9.67 9.88 10.63
C VAL A 53 -9.67 11.36 10.26
N LEU A 54 -8.69 11.77 9.46
CA LEU A 54 -8.66 13.06 8.79
C LEU A 54 -9.24 12.89 7.39
N VAL A 55 -10.45 13.40 7.20
CA VAL A 55 -11.14 13.35 5.92
C VAL A 55 -10.81 14.59 5.10
N MET A 56 -10.63 14.42 3.79
CA MET A 56 -10.33 15.52 2.88
C MET A 56 -10.92 15.26 1.48
N PRO A 57 -11.06 16.33 0.64
CA PRO A 57 -11.54 16.18 -0.72
C PRO A 57 -10.67 15.27 -1.57
N THR A 58 -11.25 14.63 -2.58
CA THR A 58 -10.55 13.77 -3.55
C THR A 58 -10.02 14.54 -4.76
N ILE A 59 -10.69 15.61 -5.16
CA ILE A 59 -10.41 16.33 -6.41
C ILE A 59 -10.51 17.84 -6.19
N SER A 60 -10.05 18.61 -7.17
CA SER A 60 -10.37 20.04 -7.29
C SER A 60 -11.86 20.23 -7.51
N MET A 61 -12.41 21.25 -6.88
CA MET A 61 -13.85 21.57 -6.88
C MET A 61 -14.10 22.94 -7.49
N ARG A 62 -15.34 23.18 -7.90
CA ARG A 62 -15.79 24.42 -8.55
C ARG A 62 -17.00 24.98 -7.84
N GLU A 63 -17.43 26.15 -8.24
CA GLU A 63 -18.71 26.74 -7.82
C GLU A 63 -19.87 25.75 -8.07
N GLY A 64 -20.69 25.51 -7.06
CA GLY A 64 -21.73 24.49 -7.03
C GLY A 64 -21.32 23.17 -6.35
N ASP A 65 -20.04 23.01 -5.97
CA ASP A 65 -19.53 21.85 -5.22
C ASP A 65 -19.23 22.20 -3.75
N GLU A 66 -19.81 23.28 -3.18
CA GLU A 66 -19.47 23.79 -1.84
C GLU A 66 -19.68 22.75 -0.74
N ASP A 67 -20.76 21.97 -0.82
CA ASP A 67 -21.05 20.94 0.19
C ASP A 67 -20.06 19.77 0.15
N TYR A 68 -19.37 19.55 -0.97
CA TYR A 68 -18.34 18.55 -1.16
C TYR A 68 -16.94 19.05 -0.76
N ALA A 69 -16.76 20.37 -0.67
CA ALA A 69 -15.51 21.00 -0.24
C ALA A 69 -15.39 20.97 1.30
N ILE A 70 -15.31 19.77 1.88
CA ILE A 70 -15.24 19.54 3.32
C ILE A 70 -13.96 18.81 3.71
N SER A 71 -13.29 19.29 4.79
CA SER A 71 -12.18 18.56 5.44
C SER A 71 -12.35 18.65 6.95
N PHE A 72 -12.23 17.54 7.63
CA PHE A 72 -12.47 17.42 9.07
C PHE A 72 -11.75 16.24 9.69
N ALA A 73 -11.72 16.16 11.03
CA ALA A 73 -11.24 15.00 11.76
C ALA A 73 -12.30 14.53 12.77
N VAL A 74 -12.53 13.21 12.82
CA VAL A 74 -13.42 12.58 13.81
C VAL A 74 -12.82 11.27 14.30
N PRO A 75 -13.20 10.80 15.53
CA PRO A 75 -12.88 9.45 15.98
C PRO A 75 -13.40 8.40 15.00
N THR A 76 -12.64 7.32 14.80
CA THR A 76 -13.00 6.25 13.85
C THR A 76 -14.20 5.43 14.28
N ASP A 77 -14.59 5.51 15.55
CA ASP A 77 -15.78 4.89 16.15
C ASP A 77 -16.97 5.84 16.28
N SER A 78 -16.95 7.00 15.61
CA SER A 78 -18.04 7.97 15.62
C SER A 78 -19.34 7.34 15.12
N LYS A 79 -20.46 7.71 15.79
CA LYS A 79 -21.78 7.22 15.42
C LYS A 79 -22.08 7.56 13.95
N GLY A 80 -22.53 6.57 13.18
CA GLY A 80 -22.82 6.69 11.75
C GLY A 80 -21.69 6.23 10.84
N ILE A 81 -20.52 5.84 11.38
CA ILE A 81 -19.46 5.20 10.60
C ILE A 81 -19.71 3.70 10.53
N THR A 82 -19.69 3.17 9.31
CA THR A 82 -19.76 1.73 9.01
C THR A 82 -18.58 1.34 8.14
N LEU A 83 -17.95 0.20 8.47
CA LEU A 83 -16.79 -0.31 7.75
C LEU A 83 -17.16 -1.56 6.97
N ILE A 84 -16.84 -1.58 5.68
CA ILE A 84 -16.90 -2.79 4.84
C ILE A 84 -15.46 -3.20 4.53
N TYR A 85 -15.08 -4.37 5.03
CA TYR A 85 -13.72 -4.87 4.91
C TYR A 85 -13.43 -5.36 3.49
N GLY A 86 -12.36 -4.88 2.89
CA GLY A 86 -11.86 -5.34 1.60
C GLY A 86 -11.20 -6.73 1.72
N ARG A 87 -11.58 -7.64 0.83
CA ARG A 87 -10.91 -8.93 0.70
C ARG A 87 -9.84 -8.86 -0.38
N GLN A 88 -8.60 -9.18 -0.01
CA GLN A 88 -7.52 -9.34 -0.98
C GLN A 88 -7.70 -10.65 -1.76
N SER A 89 -7.42 -10.63 -3.06
CA SER A 89 -7.65 -11.77 -3.95
C SER A 89 -6.83 -13.02 -3.59
N CYS A 90 -5.70 -12.83 -2.94
CA CYS A 90 -4.80 -13.89 -2.50
C CYS A 90 -4.96 -14.26 -1.01
N ASP A 91 -6.05 -13.85 -0.36
CA ASP A 91 -6.31 -14.16 1.05
C ASP A 91 -6.84 -15.59 1.20
N THR A 92 -5.96 -16.48 1.63
CA THR A 92 -6.25 -17.91 1.87
C THR A 92 -6.17 -18.29 3.35
N ARG A 93 -6.07 -17.31 4.24
CA ARG A 93 -5.82 -17.49 5.69
C ARG A 93 -6.69 -18.53 6.40
N LYS A 94 -7.90 -18.76 5.92
CA LYS A 94 -8.85 -19.70 6.54
C LYS A 94 -8.68 -21.14 6.11
N ILE A 95 -7.89 -21.41 5.07
CA ILE A 95 -7.67 -22.75 4.53
C ILE A 95 -6.27 -23.30 4.84
N GLU A 96 -5.41 -22.51 5.47
CA GLU A 96 -4.08 -22.91 5.88
C GLU A 96 -4.15 -23.68 7.20
N GLU A 97 -3.67 -24.94 7.20
CA GLU A 97 -3.58 -25.79 8.38
C GLU A 97 -2.26 -25.54 9.14
N TYR A 98 -1.17 -25.46 8.39
CA TYR A 98 0.18 -25.19 8.90
C TYR A 98 0.64 -23.79 8.51
N ASN A 99 1.51 -23.18 9.30
CA ASN A 99 1.95 -21.81 9.08
C ASN A 99 3.40 -21.52 9.48
N ASP A 100 4.22 -22.54 9.58
CA ASP A 100 5.66 -22.38 9.87
C ASP A 100 6.49 -22.16 8.59
N ILE A 101 6.13 -22.83 7.49
CA ILE A 101 6.75 -22.68 6.17
C ILE A 101 5.83 -21.86 5.25
N ASP A 102 4.56 -22.23 5.18
CA ASP A 102 3.53 -21.57 4.38
C ASP A 102 2.97 -20.33 5.11
N VAL A 103 3.87 -19.49 5.60
CA VAL A 103 3.50 -18.23 6.28
C VAL A 103 3.07 -17.22 5.23
N GLY A 104 1.78 -17.17 4.96
CA GLY A 104 1.20 -16.05 4.24
C GLY A 104 1.10 -14.80 5.12
N ASN A 105 0.39 -13.79 4.65
CA ASN A 105 0.10 -12.58 5.43
C ASN A 105 -1.05 -12.83 6.43
N LYS A 106 -0.95 -13.93 7.18
CA LYS A 106 -2.02 -14.49 8.01
C LYS A 106 -2.36 -13.62 9.22
N VAL A 107 -1.34 -13.01 9.82
CA VAL A 107 -1.46 -12.18 11.03
C VAL A 107 -1.49 -10.70 10.70
N TYR A 108 -0.80 -10.29 9.66
CA TYR A 108 -0.57 -8.90 9.27
C TYR A 108 -1.10 -8.59 7.87
N GLY A 109 -2.25 -9.13 7.49
CA GLY A 109 -2.88 -8.86 6.20
C GLY A 109 -3.19 -7.38 5.98
N GLY A 110 -3.44 -6.99 4.74
CA GLY A 110 -3.93 -5.65 4.41
C GLY A 110 -5.24 -5.35 5.12
N HIS A 111 -5.42 -4.09 5.51
CA HIS A 111 -6.55 -3.62 6.31
C HIS A 111 -7.31 -2.51 5.57
N GLU A 112 -7.52 -2.71 4.27
CA GLU A 112 -8.30 -1.78 3.46
C GLU A 112 -9.78 -1.92 3.76
N VAL A 113 -10.44 -0.79 3.99
CA VAL A 113 -11.87 -0.75 4.22
C VAL A 113 -12.53 0.31 3.32
N LEU A 114 -13.77 0.04 2.93
CA LEU A 114 -14.71 1.06 2.50
C LEU A 114 -15.35 1.64 3.75
N VAL A 115 -15.19 2.94 3.96
CA VAL A 115 -15.74 3.66 5.12
C VAL A 115 -17.00 4.41 4.66
N ILE A 116 -18.13 4.06 5.24
CA ILE A 116 -19.41 4.72 4.99
C ILE A 116 -19.70 5.69 6.12
N PHE A 117 -20.06 6.90 5.75
CA PHE A 117 -20.51 7.95 6.64
C PHE A 117 -22.01 8.13 6.43
N ASP A 118 -22.82 7.78 7.42
CA ASP A 118 -24.27 7.96 7.42
C ASP A 118 -24.65 9.00 8.47
N ARG A 119 -24.81 10.26 8.04
CA ARG A 119 -25.11 11.39 8.91
C ARG A 119 -24.17 11.51 10.12
N VAL A 120 -22.87 11.40 9.88
CA VAL A 120 -21.87 11.57 10.92
C VAL A 120 -21.78 13.04 11.33
N PHE A 121 -21.91 13.32 12.62
CA PHE A 121 -21.79 14.68 13.16
C PHE A 121 -20.31 15.07 13.30
N VAL A 122 -19.98 16.25 12.79
CA VAL A 122 -18.64 16.86 12.87
C VAL A 122 -18.79 18.21 13.59
N PRO A 123 -18.23 18.39 14.79
CA PRO A 123 -18.28 19.66 15.51
C PRO A 123 -17.41 20.73 14.82
N ASN A 124 -17.77 21.99 15.00
CA ASN A 124 -17.13 23.12 14.32
C ASN A 124 -15.62 23.22 14.56
N ASP A 125 -15.13 22.87 15.75
CA ASP A 125 -13.71 22.92 16.12
C ASP A 125 -12.87 21.81 15.45
N ARG A 126 -13.52 20.86 14.78
CA ARG A 126 -12.88 19.76 14.05
C ARG A 126 -12.98 19.90 12.52
N ILE A 127 -13.45 21.03 12.03
CA ILE A 127 -13.59 21.32 10.59
C ILE A 127 -12.42 22.20 10.13
N PHE A 128 -11.75 21.80 9.06
CA PHE A 128 -10.59 22.51 8.48
C PHE A 128 -10.89 23.17 7.14
N LEU A 129 -11.90 22.68 6.42
CA LEU A 129 -12.45 23.24 5.19
C LEU A 129 -13.96 23.09 5.21
N ASN A 130 -14.73 24.11 4.88
CA ASN A 130 -16.19 24.10 4.94
C ASN A 130 -16.83 24.93 3.82
N GLY A 131 -16.66 24.48 2.57
CA GLY A 131 -17.25 25.13 1.39
C GLY A 131 -16.29 25.99 0.58
N GLU A 132 -15.05 26.19 1.03
CA GLU A 132 -14.07 26.98 0.29
C GLU A 132 -13.46 26.20 -0.87
N VAL A 133 -14.24 25.99 -1.94
CA VAL A 133 -13.89 25.18 -3.14
C VAL A 133 -12.50 25.46 -3.72
N LYS A 134 -12.04 26.71 -3.65
CA LYS A 134 -10.72 27.13 -4.16
C LYS A 134 -9.54 26.46 -3.47
N PHE A 135 -9.73 25.94 -2.24
CA PHE A 135 -8.69 25.28 -1.47
C PHE A 135 -8.73 23.75 -1.59
N ALA A 136 -9.81 23.16 -2.09
CA ALA A 136 -9.93 21.70 -2.23
C ALA A 136 -8.78 21.12 -3.04
N GLY A 137 -8.49 21.66 -4.23
CA GLY A 137 -7.38 21.21 -5.07
C GLY A 137 -6.00 21.34 -4.41
N MET A 138 -5.80 22.41 -3.62
CA MET A 138 -4.54 22.60 -2.89
C MET A 138 -4.34 21.56 -1.78
N ILE A 139 -5.40 21.17 -1.07
CA ILE A 139 -5.34 20.11 -0.05
C ILE A 139 -4.97 18.78 -0.71
N VAL A 140 -5.65 18.44 -1.82
CA VAL A 140 -5.38 17.23 -2.61
C VAL A 140 -3.92 17.17 -3.06
N GLU A 141 -3.42 18.25 -3.67
CA GLU A 141 -2.05 18.32 -4.19
C GLU A 141 -1.01 18.12 -3.08
N ARG A 142 -1.18 18.80 -1.95
CA ARG A 142 -0.23 18.73 -0.83
C ARG A 142 -0.25 17.38 -0.15
N PHE A 143 -1.43 16.84 0.14
CA PHE A 143 -1.55 15.48 0.68
C PHE A 143 -0.92 14.45 -0.26
N ALA A 144 -1.30 14.50 -1.55
CA ALA A 144 -0.76 13.59 -2.55
C ALA A 144 0.76 13.70 -2.69
N GLY A 145 1.33 14.91 -2.57
CA GLY A 145 2.77 15.13 -2.59
C GLY A 145 3.48 14.36 -1.48
N TYR A 146 3.08 14.55 -0.22
CA TYR A 146 3.65 13.84 0.92
C TYR A 146 3.43 12.32 0.84
N HIS A 147 2.25 11.88 0.41
CA HIS A 147 1.96 10.47 0.21
C HIS A 147 2.86 9.85 -0.87
N ARG A 148 3.07 10.54 -1.99
CA ARG A 148 3.96 10.09 -3.07
C ARG A 148 5.42 10.05 -2.64
N GLN A 149 5.88 11.04 -1.88
CA GLN A 149 7.23 11.09 -1.33
C GLN A 149 7.50 9.91 -0.38
N SER A 150 6.52 9.49 0.43
CA SER A 150 6.69 8.41 1.41
C SER A 150 7.05 7.06 0.77
N TYR A 151 6.74 6.84 -0.50
CA TYR A 151 7.14 5.63 -1.22
C TYR A 151 8.67 5.47 -1.34
N GLY A 152 9.42 6.58 -1.35
CA GLY A 152 10.88 6.57 -1.29
C GLY A 152 11.45 6.04 0.04
N GLY A 153 10.59 5.74 1.01
CA GLY A 153 10.94 5.06 2.26
C GLY A 153 10.28 3.69 2.38
N CYS A 154 8.94 3.65 2.42
CA CYS A 154 8.21 2.41 2.72
C CYS A 154 8.42 1.31 1.66
N LYS A 155 8.40 1.63 0.37
CA LYS A 155 8.60 0.62 -0.68
C LYS A 155 10.07 0.24 -0.84
N VAL A 156 10.99 1.13 -0.53
CA VAL A 156 12.43 0.83 -0.47
C VAL A 156 12.72 -0.20 0.60
N GLY A 157 12.21 -0.02 1.82
CA GLY A 157 12.42 -1.01 2.89
C GLY A 157 11.87 -2.39 2.58
N VAL A 158 10.71 -2.48 1.90
CA VAL A 158 10.19 -3.77 1.42
C VAL A 158 11.06 -4.33 0.29
N GLY A 159 11.55 -3.47 -0.62
CA GLY A 159 12.49 -3.83 -1.66
C GLY A 159 13.79 -4.43 -1.12
N ASP A 160 14.36 -3.84 -0.05
CA ASP A 160 15.57 -4.35 0.61
C ASP A 160 15.38 -5.78 1.12
N VAL A 161 14.22 -6.09 1.72
CA VAL A 161 13.90 -7.45 2.17
C VAL A 161 13.87 -8.42 0.98
N LEU A 162 13.25 -8.04 -0.13
CA LEU A 162 13.19 -8.89 -1.32
C LEU A 162 14.55 -9.09 -1.97
N ILE A 163 15.38 -8.04 -2.05
CA ILE A 163 16.76 -8.11 -2.58
C ILE A 163 17.60 -9.03 -1.70
N GLY A 164 17.54 -8.85 -0.38
CA GLY A 164 18.25 -9.70 0.57
C GLY A 164 17.83 -11.18 0.48
N ALA A 165 16.52 -11.45 0.43
CA ALA A 165 15.99 -12.78 0.24
C ALA A 165 16.48 -13.43 -1.08
N THR A 166 16.51 -12.63 -2.16
CA THR A 166 16.95 -13.09 -3.49
C THR A 166 18.46 -13.41 -3.50
N ALA A 167 19.27 -12.57 -2.86
CA ALA A 167 20.71 -12.81 -2.72
C ALA A 167 20.97 -14.12 -1.94
N LEU A 168 20.27 -14.30 -0.82
CA LEU A 168 20.36 -15.50 0.00
C LEU A 168 19.89 -16.75 -0.75
N ALA A 169 18.85 -16.64 -1.60
CA ALA A 169 18.43 -17.75 -2.46
C ALA A 169 19.53 -18.18 -3.44
N GLY A 170 20.27 -17.23 -3.99
CA GLY A 170 21.46 -17.50 -4.81
C GLY A 170 22.57 -18.20 -4.05
N GLU A 171 22.82 -17.85 -2.78
CA GLU A 171 23.78 -18.51 -1.92
C GLU A 171 23.33 -19.94 -1.59
N MET A 172 22.08 -20.14 -1.20
CA MET A 172 21.51 -21.46 -0.89
C MET A 172 21.48 -22.40 -2.11
N ALA A 173 21.40 -21.84 -3.31
CA ALA A 173 21.51 -22.59 -4.57
C ALA A 173 22.96 -22.84 -5.04
N GLY A 174 23.95 -22.18 -4.41
CA GLY A 174 25.36 -22.25 -4.82
C GLY A 174 25.67 -21.41 -6.08
N SER A 175 24.77 -20.53 -6.50
CA SER A 175 24.87 -19.74 -7.75
C SER A 175 25.32 -18.29 -7.54
N SER A 176 25.56 -17.84 -6.31
CA SER A 176 25.85 -16.44 -5.96
C SER A 176 27.08 -15.84 -6.67
N LYS A 177 28.00 -16.67 -7.15
CA LYS A 177 29.21 -16.24 -7.89
C LYS A 177 28.98 -16.07 -9.40
N ALA A 178 27.87 -16.57 -9.93
CA ALA A 178 27.58 -16.49 -11.36
C ALA A 178 27.33 -15.01 -11.79
N SER A 179 27.85 -14.62 -12.97
CA SER A 179 27.76 -13.25 -13.43
C SER A 179 26.33 -12.77 -13.58
N HIS A 180 25.46 -13.59 -14.19
CA HIS A 180 24.05 -13.26 -14.37
C HIS A 180 23.26 -13.07 -13.06
N VAL A 181 23.68 -13.73 -11.97
CA VAL A 181 23.09 -13.53 -10.63
C VAL A 181 23.53 -12.17 -10.08
N LYS A 182 24.81 -11.86 -10.19
CA LYS A 182 25.36 -10.56 -9.74
C LYS A 182 24.76 -9.39 -10.50
N ASP A 183 24.66 -9.50 -11.84
CA ASP A 183 24.12 -8.45 -12.69
C ASP A 183 22.67 -8.13 -12.30
N LYS A 184 21.84 -9.14 -12.03
CA LYS A 184 20.46 -8.96 -11.59
C LYS A 184 20.36 -8.32 -10.20
N LEU A 185 21.19 -8.74 -9.25
CA LEU A 185 21.22 -8.14 -7.92
C LEU A 185 21.68 -6.66 -7.98
N ILE A 186 22.65 -6.35 -8.85
CA ILE A 186 23.06 -4.95 -9.10
C ILE A 186 21.89 -4.15 -9.63
N GLU A 187 21.15 -4.65 -10.61
CA GLU A 187 19.99 -3.95 -11.17
C GLU A 187 18.88 -3.77 -10.13
N MET A 188 18.55 -4.78 -9.34
CA MET A 188 17.57 -4.67 -8.25
C MET A 188 17.98 -3.58 -7.24
N THR A 189 19.24 -3.56 -6.84
CA THR A 189 19.79 -2.55 -5.92
C THR A 189 19.75 -1.17 -6.56
N HIS A 190 20.15 -1.03 -7.83
CA HIS A 190 20.11 0.24 -8.55
C HIS A 190 18.70 0.84 -8.59
N LEU A 191 17.69 0.03 -8.90
CA LEU A 191 16.30 0.49 -8.94
C LEU A 191 15.80 0.91 -7.56
N ASN A 192 16.11 0.13 -6.52
CA ASN A 192 15.69 0.40 -5.15
C ASN A 192 16.34 1.68 -4.60
N GLU A 193 17.67 1.83 -4.77
CA GLU A 193 18.41 3.01 -4.36
C GLU A 193 17.99 4.26 -5.15
N THR A 194 17.65 4.12 -6.43
CA THR A 194 17.12 5.25 -7.22
C THR A 194 15.80 5.75 -6.62
N LEU A 195 14.92 4.84 -6.18
CA LEU A 195 13.67 5.21 -5.52
C LEU A 195 13.92 5.92 -4.19
N TYR A 196 14.89 5.44 -3.38
CA TYR A 196 15.32 6.08 -2.15
C TYR A 196 15.84 7.49 -2.39
N CYS A 197 16.71 7.67 -3.39
CA CYS A 197 17.25 8.99 -3.78
C CYS A 197 16.14 9.97 -4.15
N CYS A 198 15.08 9.52 -4.85
CA CYS A 198 13.92 10.37 -5.14
C CYS A 198 13.23 10.86 -3.86
N GLY A 199 13.02 9.98 -2.87
CA GLY A 199 12.43 10.34 -1.58
C GLY A 199 13.24 11.38 -0.82
N ILE A 200 14.56 11.21 -0.77
CA ILE A 200 15.50 12.18 -0.15
C ILE A 200 15.48 13.52 -0.91
N ALA A 201 15.53 13.48 -2.24
CA ALA A 201 15.50 14.69 -3.06
C ALA A 201 14.22 15.50 -2.83
N CYS A 202 13.04 14.84 -2.79
CA CYS A 202 11.77 15.51 -2.47
C CYS A 202 11.84 16.29 -1.15
N SER A 203 12.41 15.68 -0.13
CA SER A 203 12.52 16.28 1.21
C SER A 203 13.52 17.43 1.24
N SER A 204 14.67 17.28 0.58
CA SER A 204 15.77 18.26 0.63
C SER A 204 15.54 19.49 -0.26
N GLN A 205 14.76 19.36 -1.34
CA GLN A 205 14.47 20.46 -2.28
C GLN A 205 13.17 21.22 -1.95
N GLY A 206 12.53 20.90 -0.83
CA GLY A 206 11.31 21.57 -0.40
C GLY A 206 11.52 23.02 0.05
N THR A 207 10.43 23.73 0.26
CA THR A 207 10.42 25.16 0.62
C THR A 207 9.48 25.45 1.77
N LYS A 208 9.71 26.56 2.48
CA LYS A 208 8.78 27.04 3.51
C LYS A 208 7.55 27.67 2.87
N THR A 209 6.38 27.32 3.38
CA THR A 209 5.11 27.97 3.04
C THR A 209 4.98 29.32 3.74
N LYS A 210 4.00 30.13 3.33
CA LYS A 210 3.67 31.39 4.02
C LYS A 210 3.28 31.19 5.50
N ALA A 211 2.75 30.02 5.85
CA ALA A 211 2.40 29.65 7.23
C ALA A 211 3.62 29.17 8.05
N GLY A 212 4.82 29.12 7.45
CA GLY A 212 6.04 28.68 8.12
C GLY A 212 6.28 27.17 8.09
N ASN A 213 5.33 26.38 7.61
CA ASN A 213 5.48 24.94 7.44
C ASN A 213 6.38 24.63 6.24
N TYR A 214 7.02 23.46 6.26
CA TYR A 214 7.85 23.00 5.15
C TYR A 214 6.99 22.22 4.15
N LEU A 215 7.05 22.57 2.88
CA LEU A 215 6.43 21.85 1.78
C LEU A 215 7.51 21.18 0.95
N ILE A 216 7.42 19.89 0.77
CA ILE A 216 8.33 19.11 -0.07
C ILE A 216 8.26 19.53 -1.54
N ASP A 217 9.25 19.17 -2.34
CA ASP A 217 9.20 19.39 -3.79
C ASP A 217 8.17 18.45 -4.44
N LEU A 218 7.10 19.03 -4.97
CA LEU A 218 5.97 18.28 -5.55
C LEU A 218 6.32 17.62 -6.88
N LEU A 219 7.24 18.20 -7.67
CA LEU A 219 7.69 17.59 -8.93
C LEU A 219 8.49 16.31 -8.62
N LEU A 220 9.43 16.38 -7.71
CA LEU A 220 10.23 15.22 -7.30
C LEU A 220 9.38 14.14 -6.62
N ALA A 221 8.33 14.54 -5.88
CA ALA A 221 7.34 13.60 -5.35
C ALA A 221 6.62 12.84 -6.48
N ASN A 222 6.26 13.52 -7.57
CA ASN A 222 5.70 12.88 -8.75
C ASN A 222 6.70 11.96 -9.46
N VAL A 223 7.98 12.32 -9.52
CA VAL A 223 9.05 11.44 -10.04
C VAL A 223 9.16 10.18 -9.17
N CYS A 224 9.15 10.33 -7.84
CA CYS A 224 9.13 9.20 -6.91
C CYS A 224 7.94 8.28 -7.17
N LYS A 225 6.73 8.84 -7.31
CA LYS A 225 5.52 8.08 -7.63
C LYS A 225 5.62 7.37 -8.98
N GLN A 226 6.14 8.03 -10.01
CA GLN A 226 6.32 7.43 -11.33
C GLN A 226 7.27 6.21 -11.27
N ASN A 227 8.34 6.30 -10.51
CA ASN A 227 9.31 5.22 -10.35
C ASN A 227 8.73 4.06 -9.55
N VAL A 228 8.01 4.33 -8.48
CA VAL A 228 7.42 3.26 -7.65
C VAL A 228 6.33 2.45 -8.37
N THR A 229 5.72 2.98 -9.41
CA THR A 229 4.77 2.20 -10.23
C THR A 229 5.44 1.19 -11.15
N ARG A 230 6.77 1.21 -11.27
CA ARG A 230 7.56 0.40 -12.20
C ARG A 230 8.63 -0.44 -11.50
N PHE A 231 9.45 0.17 -10.68
CA PHE A 231 10.64 -0.46 -10.10
C PHE A 231 10.34 -1.68 -9.23
N PRO A 232 9.33 -1.67 -8.34
CA PRO A 232 8.97 -2.87 -7.57
C PRO A 232 8.60 -4.06 -8.46
N TYR A 233 7.92 -3.83 -9.59
CA TYR A 233 7.57 -4.90 -10.53
C TYR A 233 8.79 -5.49 -11.21
N GLU A 234 9.78 -4.67 -11.60
CA GLU A 234 11.01 -5.17 -12.20
C GLU A 234 11.88 -5.88 -11.14
N ILE A 235 11.97 -5.36 -9.92
CA ILE A 235 12.65 -6.02 -8.80
C ILE A 235 12.00 -7.39 -8.53
N ALA A 236 10.67 -7.46 -8.48
CA ALA A 236 9.95 -8.72 -8.29
C ALA A 236 10.20 -9.72 -9.43
N ARG A 237 10.21 -9.26 -10.67
CA ARG A 237 10.52 -10.10 -11.86
C ARG A 237 11.92 -10.70 -11.77
N LEU A 238 12.91 -9.88 -11.38
CA LEU A 238 14.29 -10.35 -11.22
C LEU A 238 14.43 -11.31 -10.05
N ALA A 239 13.70 -11.08 -8.96
CA ALA A 239 13.65 -11.99 -7.81
C ALA A 239 13.07 -13.36 -8.19
N GLN A 240 11.97 -13.38 -8.94
CA GLN A 240 11.37 -14.64 -9.43
C GLN A 240 12.32 -15.40 -10.36
N ASP A 241 12.98 -14.70 -11.26
CA ASP A 241 13.96 -15.30 -12.18
C ASP A 241 15.14 -15.96 -11.41
N LEU A 242 15.67 -15.28 -10.40
CA LEU A 242 16.76 -15.84 -9.56
C LEU A 242 16.30 -16.96 -8.63
N ALA A 243 15.07 -16.88 -8.10
CA ALA A 243 14.50 -17.96 -7.28
C ALA A 243 14.20 -19.23 -8.09
N GLY A 244 13.90 -19.04 -9.39
CA GLY A 244 13.67 -20.13 -10.34
C GLY A 244 12.34 -20.85 -10.15
N GLY A 245 12.11 -21.89 -10.95
CA GLY A 245 10.86 -22.65 -10.98
C GLY A 245 10.49 -23.33 -9.66
N LEU A 246 11.47 -23.67 -8.83
CA LEU A 246 11.22 -24.30 -7.55
C LEU A 246 10.38 -23.40 -6.60
N MET A 247 10.47 -22.09 -6.72
CA MET A 247 9.68 -21.15 -5.93
C MET A 247 8.17 -21.43 -6.06
N VAL A 248 7.69 -21.75 -7.27
CA VAL A 248 6.26 -21.99 -7.55
C VAL A 248 5.88 -23.48 -7.54
N THR A 249 6.85 -24.39 -7.56
CA THR A 249 6.61 -25.83 -7.66
C THR A 249 6.99 -26.62 -6.41
N GLN A 250 7.53 -25.95 -5.39
CA GLN A 250 7.87 -26.64 -4.14
C GLN A 250 6.60 -27.16 -3.44
N PRO A 251 6.67 -28.34 -2.79
CA PRO A 251 5.55 -28.91 -2.07
C PRO A 251 5.12 -28.02 -0.89
N SER A 252 3.91 -28.25 -0.40
CA SER A 252 3.35 -27.55 0.75
C SER A 252 4.09 -27.93 2.05
N GLU A 253 3.87 -27.15 3.10
CA GLU A 253 4.31 -27.52 4.44
C GLU A 253 3.69 -28.83 4.92
N ALA A 254 2.43 -29.10 4.57
CA ALA A 254 1.75 -30.35 4.88
C ALA A 254 2.49 -31.56 4.29
N ASP A 255 2.95 -31.46 3.04
CA ASP A 255 3.78 -32.50 2.41
C ASP A 255 5.14 -32.66 3.12
N TYR A 256 5.77 -31.55 3.50
CA TYR A 256 7.03 -31.59 4.25
C TYR A 256 6.87 -32.22 5.65
N ARG A 257 5.71 -32.03 6.30
CA ARG A 257 5.41 -32.67 7.59
C ARG A 257 4.97 -34.13 7.47
N ASN A 258 4.66 -34.61 6.27
CA ASN A 258 4.32 -36.00 6.02
C ASN A 258 5.57 -36.88 6.16
N PRO A 259 5.59 -37.90 7.07
CA PRO A 259 6.76 -38.72 7.32
C PRO A 259 7.20 -39.59 6.12
N GLU A 260 6.28 -39.91 5.20
CA GLU A 260 6.60 -40.68 4.00
C GLU A 260 7.24 -39.83 2.91
N LEU A 261 6.84 -38.52 2.81
CA LEU A 261 7.32 -37.59 1.78
C LEU A 261 8.58 -36.84 2.21
N LYS A 262 8.67 -36.49 3.49
CA LYS A 262 9.80 -35.71 4.04
C LYS A 262 11.18 -36.14 3.60
N PRO A 263 11.54 -37.43 3.65
CA PRO A 263 12.90 -37.88 3.24
C PRO A 263 13.20 -37.55 1.77
N TYR A 264 12.21 -37.66 0.90
CA TYR A 264 12.36 -37.31 -0.51
C TYR A 264 12.49 -35.79 -0.70
N ILE A 265 11.68 -34.99 -0.02
CA ILE A 265 11.74 -33.54 -0.08
C ILE A 265 13.09 -33.03 0.42
N GLU A 266 13.56 -33.52 1.58
CA GLU A 266 14.85 -33.12 2.13
C GLU A 266 16.02 -33.49 1.20
N LYS A 267 15.93 -34.63 0.50
CA LYS A 267 16.92 -35.05 -0.44
C LYS A 267 16.94 -34.25 -1.73
N TYR A 268 15.78 -34.10 -2.36
CA TYR A 268 15.68 -33.58 -3.74
C TYR A 268 15.49 -32.09 -3.85
N LEU A 269 15.02 -31.42 -2.79
CA LEU A 269 14.93 -29.95 -2.76
C LEU A 269 16.11 -29.27 -2.08
N LYS A 270 17.11 -30.08 -1.64
CA LYS A 270 18.32 -29.54 -1.02
C LYS A 270 19.13 -28.69 -1.99
N GLY A 271 19.62 -27.57 -1.52
CA GLY A 271 20.61 -26.73 -2.20
C GLY A 271 22.04 -27.09 -1.79
N VAL A 272 22.81 -26.11 -1.33
CA VAL A 272 24.16 -26.37 -0.76
C VAL A 272 24.05 -27.20 0.48
N ALA A 273 25.08 -28.06 0.71
CA ALA A 273 25.05 -29.09 1.77
C ALA A 273 24.88 -28.49 3.18
N SER A 274 25.40 -27.30 3.41
CA SER A 274 25.41 -26.63 4.72
C SER A 274 24.06 -26.02 5.14
N VAL A 275 23.09 -25.95 4.23
CA VAL A 275 21.78 -25.29 4.48
C VAL A 275 20.69 -26.36 4.61
N PRO A 276 19.89 -26.37 5.69
CA PRO A 276 18.71 -27.23 5.81
C PRO A 276 17.71 -26.97 4.66
N THR A 277 17.08 -28.05 4.18
CA THR A 277 16.05 -27.91 3.12
C THR A 277 14.86 -27.07 3.56
N GLU A 278 14.47 -27.17 4.84
CA GLU A 278 13.41 -26.35 5.41
C GLU A 278 13.70 -24.85 5.29
N ASP A 279 14.91 -24.41 5.60
CA ASP A 279 15.28 -22.98 5.50
C ASP A 279 15.23 -22.49 4.05
N ARG A 280 15.65 -23.33 3.11
CA ARG A 280 15.51 -23.04 1.68
C ARG A 280 14.06 -22.92 1.26
N MET A 281 13.19 -23.82 1.72
CA MET A 281 11.75 -23.76 1.45
C MET A 281 11.13 -22.50 2.01
N ARG A 282 11.45 -22.13 3.26
CA ARG A 282 10.98 -20.88 3.90
C ARG A 282 11.36 -19.65 3.09
N LEU A 283 12.61 -19.60 2.64
CA LEU A 283 13.12 -18.47 1.87
C LEU A 283 12.43 -18.34 0.51
N LEU A 284 12.28 -19.45 -0.22
CA LEU A 284 11.57 -19.43 -1.50
C LEU A 284 10.08 -19.06 -1.33
N ARG A 285 9.46 -19.49 -0.24
CA ARG A 285 8.07 -19.11 0.10
C ARG A 285 7.96 -17.62 0.44
N LEU A 286 8.98 -17.03 1.08
CA LEU A 286 9.02 -15.58 1.30
C LEU A 286 9.04 -14.82 -0.03
N ILE A 287 9.92 -15.21 -0.96
CA ILE A 287 10.01 -14.57 -2.29
C ILE A 287 8.67 -14.72 -3.05
N GLU A 288 8.09 -15.92 -3.02
CA GLU A 288 6.78 -16.16 -3.63
C GLU A 288 5.71 -15.24 -3.04
N ASN A 289 5.59 -15.19 -1.71
CA ASN A 289 4.60 -14.34 -1.06
C ASN A 289 4.78 -12.86 -1.38
N MET A 290 6.01 -12.36 -1.45
CA MET A 290 6.32 -10.97 -1.75
C MET A 290 6.11 -10.59 -3.22
N THR A 291 6.17 -11.56 -4.15
CA THR A 291 6.12 -11.29 -5.59
C THR A 291 4.84 -11.74 -6.28
N MET A 292 4.09 -12.68 -5.69
CA MET A 292 2.85 -13.21 -6.27
C MET A 292 1.84 -13.72 -5.24
N GLY A 293 2.22 -13.85 -3.97
CA GLY A 293 1.36 -14.30 -2.87
C GLY A 293 0.67 -13.12 -2.15
N THR A 294 0.28 -13.37 -0.90
CA THR A 294 -0.47 -12.39 -0.09
C THR A 294 0.28 -11.09 0.17
N ALA A 295 1.59 -11.15 0.39
CA ALA A 295 2.41 -9.97 0.64
C ALA A 295 2.68 -9.13 -0.64
N ALA A 296 2.46 -9.71 -1.82
CA ALA A 296 2.64 -8.99 -3.09
C ALA A 296 1.66 -7.81 -3.22
N VAL A 297 0.47 -7.90 -2.62
CA VAL A 297 -0.54 -6.82 -2.67
C VAL A 297 0.03 -5.51 -2.14
N GLY A 298 0.68 -5.54 -0.98
CA GLY A 298 1.29 -4.36 -0.37
C GLY A 298 2.53 -3.86 -1.08
N TYR A 299 3.25 -4.71 -1.80
CA TYR A 299 4.48 -4.31 -2.51
C TYR A 299 4.22 -3.84 -3.95
N LEU A 300 3.40 -4.57 -4.71
CA LEU A 300 3.20 -4.35 -6.15
C LEU A 300 1.94 -3.51 -6.45
N PRO A 301 0.70 -4.03 -6.31
CA PRO A 301 -0.48 -3.25 -6.68
C PRO A 301 -0.66 -1.97 -5.87
N GLU A 302 -0.38 -2.01 -4.58
CA GLU A 302 -0.51 -0.85 -3.70
C GLU A 302 0.46 0.29 -4.06
N SER A 303 1.62 -0.03 -4.65
CA SER A 303 2.54 0.97 -5.21
C SER A 303 1.92 1.76 -6.37
N MET A 304 0.92 1.21 -7.05
CA MET A 304 0.18 1.87 -8.13
C MET A 304 -1.01 2.70 -7.63
N HIS A 305 -1.46 2.45 -6.40
CA HIS A 305 -2.52 3.21 -5.75
C HIS A 305 -2.02 4.60 -5.30
N GLY A 306 -2.96 5.39 -4.88
CA GLY A 306 -2.72 6.72 -4.37
C GLY A 306 -2.72 7.77 -5.47
N ALA A 307 -2.99 8.93 -5.03
CA ALA A 307 -3.29 10.13 -5.81
C ALA A 307 -2.16 10.57 -6.74
#